data_2f3c7feef8118af4592ed9b917a92519
#
_entry.id   2f3c7feef8118af4592ed9b917a92519
#
_cell.length_a   1.000
_cell.length_b   1.000
_cell.length_c   1.000
_cell.angle_alpha   90.00
_cell.angle_beta   90.00
_cell.angle_gamma   90.00
#
_symmetry.space_group_name_H-M   'P 1'
#
loop_
_entity.id
_entity.type
_entity.pdbx_description
1 polymer ?
#
loop_
_entity_poly.entity_id
_entity_poly.type
_entity_poly.pdbx_seq_one_letter_code
_entity_poly.pdbx_strand_id
1 'polypeptide(L)'
;MKIFSLSRLAFTALLLLSPLAHAQWNELTKDEEVFYGWDKESVQTVHVSRLVWAITNLTSPTKLGNGSDFQSILTRYRINCRTDSFLKLSESVYTLPNGKGKELSTIDKPDWRPNDTAIRPGTHIALLKKQICAPTQTASAE
;
A
#
# COMPACT_ATOMS: atom_id res chain seq x y z
N MET A 1 -64.18 -7.10 29.90
CA MET A 1 -62.81 -7.58 30.16
C MET A 1 -62.03 -7.51 28.85
N LYS A 2 -61.12 -6.52 28.75
CA LYS A 2 -60.30 -6.31 27.54
C LYS A 2 -58.88 -6.72 27.89
N ILE A 3 -58.42 -7.79 27.25
CA ILE A 3 -57.04 -8.30 27.40
C ILE A 3 -56.18 -7.54 26.40
N PHE A 4 -55.31 -6.67 26.90
CA PHE A 4 -54.28 -6.02 26.08
C PHE A 4 -53.10 -6.98 25.87
N SER A 5 -52.96 -7.43 24.64
CA SER A 5 -51.74 -8.17 24.21
C SER A 5 -50.65 -7.18 23.92
N LEU A 6 -49.59 -7.18 24.78
CA LEU A 6 -48.36 -6.43 24.53
C LEU A 6 -47.50 -7.27 23.55
N SER A 7 -47.55 -6.88 22.30
CA SER A 7 -46.59 -7.35 21.27
C SER A 7 -45.21 -6.73 21.57
N ARG A 8 -44.27 -7.56 22.05
CA ARG A 8 -42.87 -7.19 22.22
C ARG A 8 -42.21 -7.20 20.86
N LEU A 9 -42.02 -6.03 20.25
CA LEU A 9 -41.10 -5.85 19.12
C LEU A 9 -39.66 -5.99 19.61
N ALA A 10 -39.09 -7.17 19.38
CA ALA A 10 -37.65 -7.40 19.55
C ALA A 10 -36.92 -6.73 18.37
N PHE A 11 -36.35 -5.55 18.62
CA PHE A 11 -35.52 -4.83 17.67
C PHE A 11 -34.13 -5.50 17.71
N THR A 12 -33.89 -6.43 16.81
CA THR A 12 -32.60 -7.07 16.64
C THR A 12 -31.66 -6.06 15.97
N ALA A 13 -30.84 -5.37 16.77
CA ALA A 13 -29.76 -4.53 16.27
C ALA A 13 -28.68 -5.42 15.67
N LEU A 14 -28.69 -5.57 14.35
CA LEU A 14 -27.64 -6.22 13.59
C LEU A 14 -26.42 -5.29 13.55
N LEU A 15 -25.52 -5.47 14.49
CA LEU A 15 -24.21 -4.81 14.49
C LEU A 15 -23.44 -5.28 13.25
N LEU A 16 -23.41 -4.45 12.22
CA LEU A 16 -22.53 -4.58 11.06
C LEU A 16 -21.11 -4.38 11.55
N LEU A 17 -20.43 -5.47 11.93
CA LEU A 17 -18.97 -5.49 12.04
C LEU A 17 -18.40 -5.33 10.64
N SER A 18 -18.18 -4.08 10.23
CA SER A 18 -17.37 -3.80 9.04
C SER A 18 -15.95 -4.30 9.34
N PRO A 19 -15.41 -5.28 8.59
CA PRO A 19 -14.01 -5.60 8.71
C PRO A 19 -13.23 -4.34 8.34
N LEU A 20 -12.45 -3.83 9.29
CA LEU A 20 -11.44 -2.81 9.00
C LEU A 20 -10.49 -3.44 7.98
N ALA A 21 -10.60 -3.01 6.73
CA ALA A 21 -9.68 -3.40 5.68
C ALA A 21 -8.29 -2.86 6.07
N HIS A 22 -7.53 -3.67 6.78
CA HIS A 22 -6.12 -3.40 7.00
C HIS A 22 -5.43 -3.75 5.69
N ALA A 23 -4.77 -2.78 5.06
CA ALA A 23 -3.87 -3.04 3.96
C ALA A 23 -2.86 -4.10 4.43
N GLN A 24 -2.93 -5.29 3.83
CA GLN A 24 -2.04 -6.37 4.18
C GLN A 24 -0.78 -6.22 3.33
N TRP A 25 0.29 -5.72 3.97
CA TRP A 25 1.58 -5.54 3.30
C TRP A 25 2.27 -6.88 3.09
N ASN A 26 2.46 -7.26 1.83
CA ASN A 26 3.28 -8.40 1.44
C ASN A 26 4.74 -8.00 1.55
N GLU A 27 5.54 -8.79 2.26
CA GLU A 27 6.98 -8.53 2.41
C GLU A 27 7.69 -8.66 1.06
N LEU A 28 8.50 -7.66 0.71
CA LEU A 28 9.48 -7.73 -0.38
C LEU A 28 10.84 -8.14 0.15
N THR A 29 11.30 -7.42 1.15
CA THR A 29 12.56 -7.66 1.85
C THR A 29 12.55 -6.88 3.16
N LYS A 30 13.37 -7.32 4.11
CA LYS A 30 13.61 -6.62 5.38
C LYS A 30 15.03 -6.84 5.84
N ASP A 31 15.52 -5.91 6.63
CA ASP A 31 16.73 -6.01 7.43
C ASP A 31 16.45 -5.55 8.86
N GLU A 32 17.49 -5.28 9.66
CA GLU A 32 17.33 -4.86 11.06
C GLU A 32 16.73 -3.45 11.19
N GLU A 33 16.85 -2.61 10.16
CA GLU A 33 16.45 -1.21 10.20
C GLU A 33 15.18 -0.92 9.40
N VAL A 34 14.95 -1.65 8.30
CA VAL A 34 13.91 -1.31 7.32
C VAL A 34 13.14 -2.55 6.87
N PHE A 35 11.82 -2.43 6.83
CA PHE A 35 10.92 -3.35 6.16
C PHE A 35 10.37 -2.70 4.88
N TYR A 36 10.48 -3.40 3.76
CA TYR A 36 9.82 -3.01 2.50
C TYR A 36 8.69 -3.97 2.19
N GLY A 37 7.50 -3.42 1.97
CA GLY A 37 6.31 -4.18 1.63
C GLY A 37 5.52 -3.56 0.49
N TRP A 38 4.56 -4.30 -0.05
CA TRP A 38 3.67 -3.86 -1.11
C TRP A 38 2.27 -4.42 -0.93
N ASP A 39 1.28 -3.72 -1.46
CA ASP A 39 -0.11 -4.13 -1.43
C ASP A 39 -0.48 -4.82 -2.76
N LYS A 40 -0.67 -6.14 -2.69
CA LYS A 40 -1.01 -6.97 -3.84
C LYS A 40 -2.36 -6.57 -4.46
N GLU A 41 -3.32 -6.19 -3.64
CA GLU A 41 -4.65 -5.81 -4.09
C GLU A 41 -4.67 -4.44 -4.79
N SER A 42 -3.65 -3.62 -4.56
CA SER A 42 -3.51 -2.31 -5.19
C SER A 42 -2.96 -2.34 -6.62
N VAL A 43 -2.50 -3.50 -7.10
CA VAL A 43 -1.85 -3.61 -8.41
C VAL A 43 -2.85 -3.37 -9.53
N GLN A 44 -2.56 -2.38 -10.38
CA GLN A 44 -3.35 -2.05 -11.55
C GLN A 44 -2.49 -2.12 -12.80
N THR A 45 -3.01 -2.76 -13.84
CA THR A 45 -2.34 -2.81 -15.15
C THR A 45 -2.73 -1.59 -15.97
N VAL A 46 -1.73 -0.83 -16.42
CA VAL A 46 -1.89 0.32 -17.31
C VAL A 46 -0.91 0.16 -18.47
N HIS A 47 -1.39 -0.34 -19.59
CA HIS A 47 -0.57 -0.69 -20.75
C HIS A 47 0.61 -1.61 -20.36
N VAL A 48 1.84 -1.17 -20.61
CA VAL A 48 3.07 -1.91 -20.29
C VAL A 48 3.52 -1.71 -18.83
N SER A 49 2.78 -0.91 -18.07
CA SER A 49 3.15 -0.56 -16.69
C SER A 49 2.22 -1.20 -15.67
N ARG A 50 2.67 -1.20 -14.42
CA ARG A 50 1.88 -1.54 -13.22
C ARG A 50 1.90 -0.36 -12.26
N LEU A 51 0.74 0.01 -11.77
CA LEU A 51 0.59 0.89 -10.61
C LEU A 51 0.52 0.02 -9.36
N VAL A 52 1.15 0.44 -8.29
CA VAL A 52 1.15 -0.31 -7.01
C VAL A 52 1.44 0.60 -5.83
N TRP A 53 0.82 0.32 -4.69
CA TRP A 53 1.17 0.92 -3.41
C TRP A 53 2.23 0.07 -2.71
N ALA A 54 3.23 0.73 -2.17
CA ALA A 54 4.30 0.13 -1.38
C ALA A 54 4.52 0.91 -0.10
N ILE A 55 5.03 0.23 0.92
CA ILE A 55 5.33 0.79 2.23
C ILE A 55 6.81 0.56 2.56
N THR A 56 7.41 1.58 3.15
CA THR A 56 8.70 1.48 3.83
C THR A 56 8.44 1.73 5.31
N ASN A 57 8.69 0.74 6.17
CA ASN A 57 8.61 0.89 7.62
C ASN A 57 10.01 0.89 8.21
N LEU A 58 10.29 1.85 9.05
CA LEU A 58 11.52 1.92 9.83
C LEU A 58 11.33 1.25 11.18
N THR A 59 12.30 0.51 11.65
CA THR A 59 12.29 -0.12 12.98
C THR A 59 12.29 0.93 14.10
N SER A 60 12.98 2.04 13.88
CA SER A 60 13.03 3.17 14.80
C SER A 60 12.64 4.47 14.10
N PRO A 61 11.99 5.41 14.82
CA PRO A 61 11.68 6.72 14.26
C PRO A 61 12.94 7.45 13.79
N THR A 62 12.83 8.10 12.63
CA THR A 62 13.90 8.89 12.02
C THR A 62 13.42 10.33 11.81
N LYS A 63 14.32 11.28 11.90
CA LYS A 63 13.99 12.71 11.74
C LYS A 63 13.91 13.13 10.27
N LEU A 64 12.83 13.84 9.94
CA LEU A 64 12.77 14.63 8.72
C LEU A 64 13.64 15.89 8.85
N GLY A 65 13.93 16.52 7.73
CA GLY A 65 14.70 17.77 7.69
C GLY A 65 14.09 18.93 8.51
N ASN A 66 12.78 18.89 8.79
CA ASN A 66 12.08 19.85 9.65
C ASN A 66 12.09 19.45 11.15
N GLY A 67 12.80 18.36 11.52
CA GLY A 67 12.91 17.87 12.89
C GLY A 67 11.78 16.97 13.38
N SER A 68 10.73 16.73 12.58
CA SER A 68 9.65 15.81 12.94
C SER A 68 10.11 14.36 12.82
N ASP A 69 9.68 13.51 13.77
CA ASP A 69 9.95 12.08 13.72
C ASP A 69 8.95 11.38 12.79
N PHE A 70 9.44 10.47 11.93
CA PHE A 70 8.62 9.62 11.09
C PHE A 70 9.06 8.17 11.18
N GLN A 71 8.16 7.25 10.85
CA GLN A 71 8.43 5.81 10.93
C GLN A 71 7.94 5.02 9.72
N SER A 72 7.13 5.61 8.85
CA SER A 72 6.76 4.97 7.59
C SER A 72 6.60 5.93 6.44
N ILE A 73 6.81 5.40 5.24
CA ILE A 73 6.63 6.10 3.96
C ILE A 73 5.75 5.23 3.08
N LEU A 74 4.61 5.77 2.68
CA LEU A 74 3.70 5.15 1.73
C LEU A 74 3.98 5.74 0.36
N THR A 75 4.28 4.89 -0.63
CA THR A 75 4.65 5.33 -1.98
C THR A 75 3.80 4.65 -3.01
N ARG A 76 3.27 5.42 -3.96
CA ARG A 76 2.64 4.90 -5.17
C ARG A 76 3.63 4.90 -6.31
N TYR A 77 3.89 3.72 -6.87
CA TYR A 77 4.79 3.55 -7.99
C TYR A 77 4.05 3.28 -9.30
N ARG A 78 4.62 3.76 -10.40
CA ARG A 78 4.39 3.23 -11.73
C ARG A 78 5.67 2.51 -12.16
N ILE A 79 5.57 1.20 -12.36
CA ILE A 79 6.69 0.34 -12.79
C ILE A 79 6.47 -0.04 -14.25
N ASN A 80 7.44 0.25 -15.11
CA ASN A 80 7.41 -0.18 -16.50
C ASN A 80 7.92 -1.62 -16.60
N CYS A 81 7.06 -2.55 -17.03
CA CYS A 81 7.42 -3.96 -17.12
C CYS A 81 8.29 -4.30 -18.35
N ARG A 82 8.30 -3.43 -19.36
CA ARG A 82 9.10 -3.62 -20.57
C ARG A 82 10.52 -3.13 -20.43
N THR A 83 10.70 -2.04 -19.69
CA THR A 83 12.00 -1.42 -19.42
C THR A 83 12.34 -1.55 -17.94
N ASP A 84 13.61 -1.38 -17.58
CA ASP A 84 14.03 -1.34 -16.18
C ASP A 84 13.90 0.10 -15.64
N SER A 85 12.65 0.59 -15.54
CA SER A 85 12.38 1.94 -15.09
C SER A 85 11.11 2.05 -14.23
N PHE A 86 11.07 3.06 -13.37
CA PHE A 86 9.93 3.36 -12.52
C PHE A 86 9.75 4.87 -12.31
N LEU A 87 8.56 5.25 -11.90
CA LEU A 87 8.22 6.60 -11.44
C LEU A 87 7.51 6.52 -10.09
N LYS A 88 7.88 7.40 -9.17
CA LYS A 88 7.08 7.67 -7.97
C LYS A 88 5.96 8.65 -8.33
N LEU A 89 4.71 8.24 -8.15
CA LEU A 89 3.54 9.08 -8.42
C LEU A 89 3.16 9.92 -7.21
N SER A 90 3.19 9.31 -6.02
CA SER A 90 3.00 10.01 -4.76
C SER A 90 3.84 9.38 -3.65
N GLU A 91 4.13 10.17 -2.64
CA GLU A 91 4.86 9.75 -1.45
C GLU A 91 4.31 10.49 -0.24
N SER A 92 3.82 9.76 0.76
CA SER A 92 3.31 10.30 2.03
C SER A 92 4.11 9.73 3.19
N VAL A 93 4.44 10.59 4.14
CA VAL A 93 5.28 10.27 5.30
C VAL A 93 4.44 10.32 6.58
N TYR A 94 4.55 9.29 7.42
CA TYR A 94 3.74 9.11 8.62
C TYR A 94 4.58 8.92 9.88
N THR A 95 4.02 9.36 11.02
CA THR A 95 4.69 9.27 12.32
C THR A 95 4.80 7.86 12.87
N LEU A 96 3.92 6.93 12.45
CA LEU A 96 3.88 5.54 12.92
C LEU A 96 4.06 4.56 11.75
N PRO A 97 4.38 3.28 12.04
CA PRO A 97 4.48 2.25 11.01
C PRO A 97 3.17 2.04 10.24
N ASN A 98 3.28 1.45 9.06
CA ASN A 98 2.15 1.03 8.20
C ASN A 98 1.25 2.17 7.73
N GLY A 99 1.80 3.36 7.54
CA GLY A 99 1.03 4.52 7.09
C GLY A 99 0.04 5.03 8.15
N LYS A 100 0.34 4.81 9.43
CA LYS A 100 -0.52 5.21 10.55
C LYS A 100 0.02 6.45 11.25
N GLY A 101 -0.80 6.96 12.18
CA GLY A 101 -0.49 8.17 12.91
C GLY A 101 -0.75 9.42 12.08
N LYS A 102 0.03 10.48 12.35
CA LYS A 102 -0.10 11.77 11.66
C LYS A 102 0.65 11.73 10.34
N GLU A 103 0.00 12.14 9.26
CA GLU A 103 0.66 12.44 7.99
C GLU A 103 1.47 13.74 8.14
N LEU A 104 2.76 13.68 7.88
CA LEU A 104 3.68 14.80 8.02
C LEU A 104 3.89 15.56 6.72
N SER A 105 3.86 14.85 5.60
CA SER A 105 3.99 15.43 4.26
C SER A 105 3.45 14.49 3.20
N THR A 106 2.93 15.07 2.12
CA THR A 106 2.56 14.35 0.91
C THR A 106 3.10 15.09 -0.29
N ILE A 107 3.73 14.35 -1.19
CA ILE A 107 4.22 14.85 -2.47
C ILE A 107 3.52 14.05 -3.56
N ASP A 108 2.69 14.72 -4.34
CA ASP A 108 2.06 14.16 -5.54
C ASP A 108 2.80 14.63 -6.79
N LYS A 109 3.12 13.69 -7.66
CA LYS A 109 3.76 13.98 -8.95
C LYS A 109 2.78 13.66 -10.07
N PRO A 110 2.53 14.61 -10.99
CA PRO A 110 1.69 14.36 -12.15
C PRO A 110 2.24 13.22 -13.02
N ASP A 111 1.35 12.37 -13.50
CA ASP A 111 1.66 11.17 -14.29
C ASP A 111 2.37 11.48 -15.63
N TRP A 112 2.23 12.69 -16.13
CA TRP A 112 2.76 13.12 -17.43
C TRP A 112 4.23 13.56 -17.42
N ARG A 113 4.89 13.59 -16.26
CA ARG A 113 6.33 13.94 -16.19
C ARG A 113 7.18 12.78 -16.67
N PRO A 114 7.98 12.96 -17.74
CA PRO A 114 8.67 11.87 -18.46
C PRO A 114 9.97 11.39 -17.80
N ASN A 115 10.17 11.58 -16.49
CA ASN A 115 11.43 11.23 -15.83
C ASN A 115 11.32 9.90 -15.09
N ASP A 116 11.19 8.81 -15.85
CA ASP A 116 11.35 7.47 -15.30
C ASP A 116 12.78 7.30 -14.78
N THR A 117 12.91 6.75 -13.58
CA THR A 117 14.19 6.43 -12.96
C THR A 117 14.56 4.99 -13.30
N ALA A 118 15.82 4.74 -13.65
CA ALA A 118 16.30 3.39 -13.89
C ALA A 118 16.24 2.54 -12.60
N ILE A 119 15.74 1.31 -12.73
CA ILE A 119 15.74 0.34 -11.65
C ILE A 119 17.13 -0.30 -11.57
N ARG A 120 17.78 -0.17 -10.41
CA ARG A 120 19.09 -0.80 -10.18
C ARG A 120 18.90 -2.21 -9.63
N PRO A 121 19.67 -3.22 -10.12
CA PRO A 121 19.68 -4.56 -9.54
C PRO A 121 19.96 -4.54 -8.03
N GLY A 122 19.37 -5.49 -7.30
CA GLY A 122 19.56 -5.62 -5.84
C GLY A 122 18.75 -4.65 -5.00
N THR A 123 17.93 -3.78 -5.59
CA THR A 123 17.06 -2.86 -4.86
C THR A 123 15.67 -3.48 -4.57
N HIS A 124 14.96 -2.95 -3.55
CA HIS A 124 13.58 -3.35 -3.27
C HIS A 124 12.65 -3.09 -4.47
N ILE A 125 12.92 -2.06 -5.29
CA ILE A 125 12.15 -1.78 -6.51
C ILE A 125 12.38 -2.88 -7.57
N ALA A 126 13.60 -3.41 -7.69
CA ALA A 126 13.87 -4.54 -8.58
C ALA A 126 13.08 -5.80 -8.15
N LEU A 127 13.01 -6.05 -6.85
CA LEU A 127 12.19 -7.13 -6.28
C LEU A 127 10.71 -6.89 -6.54
N LEU A 128 10.22 -5.67 -6.34
CA LEU A 128 8.84 -5.28 -6.62
C LEU A 128 8.49 -5.52 -8.09
N LYS A 129 9.31 -5.06 -9.02
CA LYS A 129 9.13 -5.31 -10.46
C LYS A 129 9.00 -6.80 -10.75
N LYS A 130 9.87 -7.64 -10.19
CA LYS A 130 9.83 -9.08 -10.37
C LYS A 130 8.50 -9.68 -9.89
N GLN A 131 7.93 -9.18 -8.80
CA GLN A 131 6.67 -9.66 -8.26
C GLN A 131 5.47 -9.27 -9.13
N ILE A 132 5.40 -8.00 -9.56
CA ILE A 132 4.19 -7.46 -10.21
C ILE A 132 4.20 -7.55 -11.74
N CYS A 133 5.37 -7.71 -12.35
CA CYS A 133 5.53 -7.83 -13.81
C CYS A 133 5.65 -9.29 -14.28
N ALA A 134 5.72 -10.28 -13.38
CA ALA A 134 5.67 -11.68 -13.75
C ALA A 134 4.37 -11.97 -14.51
N PRO A 135 4.38 -12.80 -15.57
CA PRO A 135 3.15 -13.23 -16.21
C PRO A 135 2.27 -13.91 -15.16
N THR A 136 1.01 -13.48 -15.06
CA THR A 136 0.03 -14.16 -14.23
C THR A 136 -0.02 -15.60 -14.71
N GLN A 137 0.44 -16.54 -13.91
CA GLN A 137 0.19 -17.95 -14.17
C GLN A 137 -1.31 -18.12 -14.05
N THR A 138 -2.01 -18.10 -15.17
CA THR A 138 -3.36 -18.65 -15.27
C THR A 138 -3.20 -20.10 -14.84
N ALA A 139 -3.73 -20.43 -13.67
CA ALA A 139 -3.88 -21.81 -13.25
C ALA A 139 -4.62 -22.51 -14.38
N SER A 140 -3.92 -23.37 -15.11
CA SER A 140 -4.51 -24.31 -16.04
C SER A 140 -5.29 -25.26 -15.15
N ALA A 141 -6.62 -25.08 -15.13
CA ALA A 141 -7.51 -26.11 -14.60
C ALA A 141 -7.48 -27.26 -15.62
N GLU A 142 -6.87 -28.37 -15.23
CA GLU A 142 -7.17 -29.70 -15.73
C GLU A 142 -8.31 -30.30 -14.91
#